data_a7bc8e9cfb1b31450e7de1b8d4c6a64e
#
_entry.id   a7bc8e9cfb1b31450e7de1b8d4c6a64e
#
_cell.length_a   1.000
_cell.length_b   1.000
_cell.length_c   1.000
_cell.angle_alpha   90.00
_cell.angle_beta   90.00
_cell.angle_gamma   90.00
#
_symmetry.space_group_name_H-M   'P 1'
#
loop_
_entity.id
_entity.type
_entity.pdbx_description
1 polymer ?
#
loop_
_entity_poly.entity_id
_entity_poly.type
_entity_poly.pdbx_seq_one_letter_code
_entity_poly.pdbx_strand_id
1 'polypeptide(L)'
;MEFRFTGNKLTGKDAKLQRLFEIAPGATSWIIIIGMIVLAFVHPLTAAVIIIAFYLYWLLRLLYMTLFLILSYFRLSAEENTNWMERVRGLDRIEEYLDELNKTPLEGDLKKRISFLAHRKEVQKLALAGADRPSSNDIYQLVIIPVAKETKDVFEPGIKSLEEGTFPAKQMVVILALEERASDQIKQDTEETVNTYKDKFFDMFIVIHPDGIIGEAKAKGANATFAAKKAAEYLKEKKIPFETVISSCFDSDTIVTTQYFASLTYYFLVCPYRQRASFQPVPVYNNNIWDAPGITRVLETGSSFFQLIESTNPEKLVTFSSHSMSFKALVDVDYWPVDMISDDSAIFWKSFIHFDGKYRVVPMYATLSMDAVVAETWWQTVKNVYKQKRRWAWGVENFPIVMRAFLENRKIPFFLKVKTGYKLFEGHISWTTWAFMLTIIGWLPAIFAGRDYSQSVFYYSVPRITGTIFHLASFSLITSIVLSLCLLPKNKGRHSILKRIGFAMQWLLVPLTIVFLSAVPALDAQTRLMLGKYMTFWVTDKVKK
;
A
#
# COMPACT_ATOMS: atom_id res chain seq x y z
N MET A 1 2.01 15.07 -28.53
CA MET A 1 2.98 14.11 -27.97
C MET A 1 2.32 13.45 -26.76
N GLU A 2 2.43 12.16 -26.65
CA GLU A 2 1.98 11.43 -25.46
C GLU A 2 2.93 11.73 -24.31
N PHE A 3 2.40 12.03 -23.11
CA PHE A 3 3.21 12.34 -21.94
C PHE A 3 4.04 11.12 -21.51
N ARG A 4 5.35 11.29 -21.46
CA ARG A 4 6.25 10.23 -20.98
C ARG A 4 6.36 10.28 -19.46
N PHE A 5 5.89 9.23 -18.78
CA PHE A 5 5.94 9.11 -17.32
C PHE A 5 7.36 8.75 -16.84
N THR A 6 8.21 9.75 -16.75
CA THR A 6 9.62 9.62 -16.30
C THR A 6 10.13 10.91 -15.67
N GLY A 7 11.03 10.80 -14.71
CA GLY A 7 11.83 11.91 -14.16
C GLY A 7 13.19 12.06 -14.84
N ASN A 8 13.59 11.08 -15.66
CA ASN A 8 14.94 10.99 -16.22
C ASN A 8 15.06 11.55 -17.63
N LYS A 9 16.26 12.02 -18.00
CA LYS A 9 16.60 12.48 -19.36
C LYS A 9 15.69 13.60 -19.91
N LEU A 10 15.20 14.48 -19.03
CA LEU A 10 14.42 15.64 -19.41
C LEU A 10 15.32 16.79 -19.84
N THR A 11 14.83 17.63 -20.77
CA THR A 11 15.55 18.78 -21.29
C THR A 11 14.71 20.05 -21.26
N GLY A 12 15.34 21.20 -21.34
CA GLY A 12 14.66 22.48 -21.49
C GLY A 12 13.69 22.83 -20.35
N LYS A 13 12.45 23.20 -20.70
CA LYS A 13 11.41 23.62 -19.75
C LYS A 13 10.99 22.49 -18.81
N ASP A 14 10.91 21.27 -19.31
CA ASP A 14 10.44 20.11 -18.53
C ASP A 14 11.44 19.75 -17.43
N ALA A 15 12.75 19.82 -17.72
CA ALA A 15 13.78 19.62 -16.71
C ALA A 15 13.71 20.67 -15.59
N LYS A 16 13.45 21.95 -15.92
CA LYS A 16 13.30 23.02 -14.93
C LYS A 16 12.05 22.84 -14.07
N LEU A 17 10.92 22.46 -14.67
CA LEU A 17 9.68 22.19 -13.93
C LEU A 17 9.81 20.95 -13.04
N GLN A 18 10.42 19.88 -13.55
CA GLN A 18 10.73 18.70 -12.77
C GLN A 18 11.52 19.07 -11.53
N ARG A 19 12.60 19.84 -11.72
CA ARG A 19 13.46 20.24 -10.61
C ARG A 19 12.77 21.15 -9.58
N LEU A 20 11.91 22.06 -10.04
CA LEU A 20 11.09 22.88 -9.15
C LEU A 20 10.18 22.03 -8.26
N PHE A 21 9.49 21.05 -8.86
CA PHE A 21 8.60 20.18 -8.12
C PHE A 21 9.33 19.14 -7.25
N GLU A 22 10.56 18.74 -7.58
CA GLU A 22 11.41 17.92 -6.71
C GLU A 22 11.84 18.67 -5.44
N ILE A 23 12.09 19.97 -5.54
CA ILE A 23 12.48 20.82 -4.41
C ILE A 23 11.28 21.07 -3.47
N ALA A 24 10.08 21.26 -4.02
CA ALA A 24 8.94 21.77 -3.29
C ALA A 24 8.56 20.97 -2.03
N PRO A 25 8.43 19.61 -2.04
CA PRO A 25 8.06 18.87 -0.83
C PRO A 25 9.10 18.99 0.28
N GLY A 26 10.37 18.78 -0.04
CA GLY A 26 11.46 18.86 0.94
C GLY A 26 11.63 20.25 1.52
N ALA A 27 11.62 21.28 0.68
CA ALA A 27 11.72 22.67 1.12
C ALA A 27 10.55 23.05 2.04
N THR A 28 9.33 22.69 1.69
CA THR A 28 8.14 22.96 2.53
C THR A 28 8.23 22.26 3.87
N SER A 29 8.64 20.99 3.90
CA SER A 29 8.82 20.23 5.15
C SER A 29 9.86 20.89 6.07
N TRP A 30 11.00 21.30 5.51
CA TRP A 30 12.03 22.01 6.27
C TRP A 30 11.59 23.39 6.73
N ILE A 31 10.89 24.15 5.90
CA ILE A 31 10.32 25.45 6.27
C ILE A 31 9.37 25.32 7.47
N ILE A 32 8.49 24.29 7.46
CA ILE A 32 7.58 24.03 8.59
C ILE A 32 8.38 23.70 9.85
N ILE A 33 9.32 22.74 9.78
CA ILE A 33 10.07 22.29 10.95
C ILE A 33 10.93 23.43 11.52
N ILE A 34 11.79 24.04 10.70
CA ILE A 34 12.71 25.10 11.14
C ILE A 34 11.92 26.37 11.49
N GLY A 35 10.93 26.72 10.66
CA GLY A 35 10.11 27.91 10.90
C GLY A 35 9.37 27.84 12.23
N MET A 36 8.82 26.68 12.60
CA MET A 36 8.17 26.51 13.90
C MET A 36 9.14 26.54 15.08
N ILE A 37 10.36 26.00 14.91
CA ILE A 37 11.43 26.13 15.95
C ILE A 37 11.82 27.59 16.14
N VAL A 38 12.08 28.31 15.06
CA VAL A 38 12.42 29.75 15.11
C VAL A 38 11.27 30.56 15.71
N LEU A 39 10.02 30.27 15.28
CA LEU A 39 8.85 30.97 15.80
C LEU A 39 8.64 30.71 17.30
N ALA A 40 8.88 29.48 17.76
CA ALA A 40 8.81 29.15 19.17
C ALA A 40 9.84 29.92 20.02
N PHE A 41 11.02 30.23 19.44
CA PHE A 41 12.05 31.02 20.10
C PHE A 41 11.74 32.52 20.07
N VAL A 42 11.31 33.07 18.93
CA VAL A 42 11.13 34.52 18.73
C VAL A 42 9.77 35.00 19.26
N HIS A 43 8.70 34.23 19.02
CA HIS A 43 7.34 34.56 19.42
C HIS A 43 6.61 33.32 20.01
N PRO A 44 6.96 32.90 21.24
CA PRO A 44 6.42 31.68 21.86
C PRO A 44 4.88 31.64 21.91
N LEU A 45 4.23 32.78 22.11
CA LEU A 45 2.76 32.87 22.15
C LEU A 45 2.15 32.49 20.78
N THR A 46 2.66 33.06 19.70
CA THR A 46 2.17 32.76 18.34
C THR A 46 2.42 31.30 17.99
N ALA A 47 3.59 30.78 18.33
CA ALA A 47 3.91 29.36 18.14
C ALA A 47 2.95 28.45 18.91
N ALA A 48 2.63 28.79 20.18
CA ALA A 48 1.69 28.03 21.01
C ALA A 48 0.29 28.00 20.40
N VAL A 49 -0.21 29.12 19.88
CA VAL A 49 -1.52 29.19 19.20
C VAL A 49 -1.56 28.27 17.97
N ILE A 50 -0.52 28.31 17.13
CA ILE A 50 -0.40 27.47 15.92
C ILE A 50 -0.34 25.99 16.32
N ILE A 51 0.42 25.64 17.36
CA ILE A 51 0.54 24.26 17.85
C ILE A 51 -0.78 23.75 18.41
N ILE A 52 -1.53 24.57 19.16
CA ILE A 52 -2.87 24.18 19.64
C ILE A 52 -3.82 23.94 18.46
N ALA A 53 -3.83 24.82 17.47
CA ALA A 53 -4.64 24.64 16.26
C ALA A 53 -4.25 23.35 15.51
N PHE A 54 -2.94 23.05 15.45
CA PHE A 54 -2.43 21.82 14.88
C PHE A 54 -2.86 20.59 15.69
N TYR A 55 -2.80 20.64 17.03
CA TYR A 55 -3.24 19.55 17.89
C TYR A 55 -4.75 19.27 17.75
N LEU A 56 -5.57 20.30 17.64
CA LEU A 56 -7.01 20.15 17.38
C LEU A 56 -7.27 19.51 16.02
N TYR A 57 -6.58 19.98 14.98
CA TYR A 57 -6.64 19.34 13.65
C TYR A 57 -6.26 17.85 13.72
N TRP A 58 -5.15 17.53 14.39
CA TRP A 58 -4.71 16.15 14.53
C TRP A 58 -5.60 15.29 15.39
N LEU A 59 -6.21 15.85 16.44
CA LEU A 59 -7.22 15.13 17.22
C LEU A 59 -8.41 14.74 16.34
N LEU A 60 -8.95 15.68 15.57
CA LEU A 60 -10.05 15.38 14.64
C LEU A 60 -9.64 14.34 13.60
N ARG A 61 -8.45 14.46 13.04
CA ARG A 61 -7.90 13.49 12.08
C ARG A 61 -7.73 12.11 12.73
N LEU A 62 -7.22 12.04 13.94
CA LEU A 62 -7.02 10.79 14.68
C LEU A 62 -8.35 10.11 15.00
N LEU A 63 -9.36 10.85 15.45
CA LEU A 63 -10.70 10.33 15.69
C LEU A 63 -11.35 9.81 14.38
N TYR A 64 -11.22 10.58 13.30
CA TYR A 64 -11.62 10.14 11.96
C TYR A 64 -10.93 8.82 11.57
N MET A 65 -9.60 8.77 11.65
CA MET A 65 -8.83 7.57 11.31
C MET A 65 -9.22 6.37 12.17
N THR A 66 -9.45 6.58 13.47
CA THR A 66 -9.88 5.52 14.40
C THR A 66 -11.25 4.97 14.02
N LEU A 67 -12.21 5.84 13.70
CA LEU A 67 -13.53 5.41 13.26
C LEU A 67 -13.43 4.58 11.97
N PHE A 68 -12.68 5.05 10.99
CA PHE A 68 -12.52 4.33 9.73
C PHE A 68 -11.70 3.04 9.88
N LEU A 69 -10.75 3.00 10.80
CA LEU A 69 -10.04 1.77 11.16
C LEU A 69 -11.00 0.71 11.73
N ILE A 70 -11.88 1.11 12.64
CA ILE A 70 -12.90 0.22 13.20
C ILE A 70 -13.84 -0.30 12.10
N LEU A 71 -14.35 0.61 11.26
CA LEU A 71 -15.27 0.25 10.16
C LEU A 71 -14.63 -0.67 9.14
N SER A 72 -13.39 -0.38 8.72
CA SER A 72 -12.67 -1.21 7.75
C SER A 72 -12.29 -2.58 8.33
N TYR A 73 -11.87 -2.63 9.60
CA TYR A 73 -11.62 -3.90 10.29
C TYR A 73 -12.90 -4.73 10.41
N PHE A 74 -14.03 -4.08 10.76
CA PHE A 74 -15.31 -4.76 10.82
C PHE A 74 -15.72 -5.32 9.46
N ARG A 75 -15.52 -4.55 8.39
CA ARG A 75 -15.79 -4.99 7.01
C ARG A 75 -14.88 -6.15 6.62
N LEU A 76 -13.58 -6.04 6.85
CA LEU A 76 -12.62 -7.11 6.60
C LEU A 76 -13.04 -8.41 7.34
N SER A 77 -13.35 -8.29 8.63
CA SER A 77 -13.77 -9.41 9.46
C SER A 77 -15.13 -10.02 9.04
N ALA A 78 -16.01 -9.22 8.45
CA ALA A 78 -17.29 -9.71 7.90
C ALA A 78 -17.10 -10.57 6.66
N GLU A 79 -16.03 -10.31 5.88
CA GLU A 79 -15.71 -11.06 4.66
C GLU A 79 -14.74 -12.23 4.89
N GLU A 80 -14.16 -12.38 6.09
CA GLU A 80 -13.13 -13.38 6.41
C GLU A 80 -13.59 -14.83 6.12
N ASN A 81 -14.86 -15.13 6.38
CA ASN A 81 -15.44 -16.48 6.20
C ASN A 81 -16.36 -16.58 4.98
N THR A 82 -16.28 -15.64 4.06
CA THR A 82 -17.10 -15.62 2.85
C THR A 82 -16.63 -16.70 1.87
N ASN A 83 -17.55 -17.49 1.35
CA ASN A 83 -17.29 -18.37 0.21
C ASN A 83 -17.32 -17.55 -1.09
N TRP A 84 -16.17 -16.98 -1.43
CA TRP A 84 -16.06 -16.11 -2.59
C TRP A 84 -16.27 -16.85 -3.91
N MET A 85 -15.86 -18.14 -3.98
CA MET A 85 -16.04 -18.91 -5.20
C MET A 85 -17.51 -19.20 -5.51
N GLU A 86 -18.34 -19.38 -4.48
CA GLU A 86 -19.80 -19.49 -4.63
C GLU A 86 -20.40 -18.18 -5.18
N ARG A 87 -19.99 -17.03 -4.63
CA ARG A 87 -20.41 -15.73 -5.14
C ARG A 87 -20.00 -15.52 -6.60
N VAL A 88 -18.77 -15.91 -6.97
CA VAL A 88 -18.27 -15.81 -8.35
C VAL A 88 -19.14 -16.64 -9.30
N ARG A 89 -19.40 -17.91 -8.97
CA ARG A 89 -20.25 -18.79 -9.77
C ARG A 89 -21.69 -18.29 -9.89
N GLY A 90 -22.21 -17.68 -8.83
CA GLY A 90 -23.54 -17.05 -8.86
C GLY A 90 -23.65 -15.93 -9.89
N LEU A 91 -22.55 -15.19 -10.14
CA LEU A 91 -22.57 -14.12 -11.14
C LEU A 91 -22.72 -14.62 -12.58
N ASP A 92 -22.38 -15.87 -12.89
CA ASP A 92 -22.55 -16.43 -14.23
C ASP A 92 -24.05 -16.63 -14.60
N ARG A 93 -24.95 -16.75 -13.59
CA ARG A 93 -26.41 -16.88 -13.73
C ARG A 93 -27.15 -15.81 -12.92
N ILE A 94 -26.82 -14.55 -13.17
CA ILE A 94 -27.13 -13.42 -12.28
C ILE A 94 -28.62 -13.26 -11.95
N GLU A 95 -29.52 -13.48 -12.90
CA GLU A 95 -30.96 -13.30 -12.69
C GLU A 95 -31.52 -14.35 -11.72
N GLU A 96 -31.22 -15.64 -11.96
CA GLU A 96 -31.58 -16.72 -11.06
C GLU A 96 -30.97 -16.54 -9.67
N TYR A 97 -29.68 -16.14 -9.65
CA TYR A 97 -28.95 -15.92 -8.42
C TYR A 97 -29.51 -14.76 -7.59
N LEU A 98 -29.95 -13.67 -8.24
CA LEU A 98 -30.60 -12.56 -7.56
C LEU A 98 -31.94 -13.01 -6.93
N ASP A 99 -32.70 -13.84 -7.61
CA ASP A 99 -33.95 -14.42 -7.10
C ASP A 99 -33.70 -15.33 -5.89
N GLU A 100 -32.64 -16.16 -5.94
CA GLU A 100 -32.19 -16.96 -4.81
C GLU A 100 -31.83 -16.10 -3.61
N LEU A 101 -31.02 -15.04 -3.83
CA LEU A 101 -30.59 -14.10 -2.78
C LEU A 101 -31.77 -13.33 -2.16
N ASN A 102 -32.78 -12.99 -2.95
CA ASN A 102 -34.00 -12.31 -2.46
C ASN A 102 -34.87 -13.22 -1.60
N LYS A 103 -34.89 -14.53 -1.87
CA LYS A 103 -35.63 -15.53 -1.10
C LYS A 103 -34.86 -16.03 0.13
N THR A 104 -33.53 -15.83 0.17
CA THR A 104 -32.69 -16.29 1.27
C THR A 104 -32.94 -15.44 2.53
N PRO A 105 -33.31 -16.05 3.67
CA PRO A 105 -33.54 -15.32 4.91
C PRO A 105 -32.22 -14.74 5.46
N LEU A 106 -32.33 -13.61 6.15
CA LEU A 106 -31.21 -12.93 6.81
C LEU A 106 -30.82 -13.67 8.10
N GLU A 107 -30.03 -14.73 7.99
CA GLU A 107 -29.59 -15.54 9.10
C GLU A 107 -28.13 -15.24 9.52
N GLY A 108 -27.78 -15.65 10.74
CA GLY A 108 -26.42 -15.53 11.27
C GLY A 108 -26.17 -14.26 12.07
N ASP A 109 -24.90 -14.08 12.44
CA ASP A 109 -24.44 -12.92 13.20
C ASP A 109 -24.46 -11.62 12.37
N LEU A 110 -24.24 -10.48 13.03
CA LEU A 110 -24.25 -9.16 12.38
C LEU A 110 -23.28 -9.07 11.19
N LYS A 111 -22.10 -9.70 11.28
CA LYS A 111 -21.09 -9.69 10.22
C LYS A 111 -21.58 -10.39 8.96
N LYS A 112 -22.12 -11.60 9.11
CA LYS A 112 -22.70 -12.38 8.00
C LYS A 112 -23.86 -11.64 7.34
N ARG A 113 -24.75 -11.03 8.13
CA ARG A 113 -25.88 -10.25 7.62
C ARG A 113 -25.41 -9.02 6.81
N ILE A 114 -24.41 -8.29 7.27
CA ILE A 114 -23.85 -7.13 6.55
C ILE A 114 -23.18 -7.57 5.26
N SER A 115 -22.34 -8.62 5.29
CA SER A 115 -21.70 -9.18 4.11
C SER A 115 -22.73 -9.62 3.07
N PHE A 116 -23.78 -10.34 3.50
CA PHE A 116 -24.86 -10.78 2.64
C PHE A 116 -25.63 -9.61 2.00
N LEU A 117 -26.02 -8.61 2.78
CA LEU A 117 -26.75 -7.44 2.30
C LEU A 117 -25.93 -6.63 1.30
N ALA A 118 -24.63 -6.45 1.57
CA ALA A 118 -23.73 -5.76 0.65
C ALA A 118 -23.61 -6.54 -0.68
N HIS A 119 -23.43 -7.85 -0.61
CA HIS A 119 -23.36 -8.72 -1.77
C HIS A 119 -24.66 -8.67 -2.59
N ARG A 120 -25.81 -8.86 -1.96
CA ARG A 120 -27.12 -8.78 -2.63
C ARG A 120 -27.31 -7.45 -3.35
N LYS A 121 -26.93 -6.33 -2.71
CA LYS A 121 -27.01 -4.99 -3.32
C LYS A 121 -26.10 -4.85 -4.55
N GLU A 122 -24.91 -5.43 -4.52
CA GLU A 122 -24.00 -5.41 -5.67
C GLU A 122 -24.54 -6.27 -6.83
N VAL A 123 -25.07 -7.47 -6.55
CA VAL A 123 -25.70 -8.33 -7.56
C VAL A 123 -26.93 -7.64 -8.18
N GLN A 124 -27.74 -6.98 -7.36
CA GLN A 124 -28.89 -6.20 -7.84
C GLN A 124 -28.49 -5.07 -8.80
N LYS A 125 -27.43 -4.31 -8.43
CA LYS A 125 -26.91 -3.25 -9.32
C LYS A 125 -26.41 -3.81 -10.64
N LEU A 126 -25.75 -4.97 -10.62
CA LEU A 126 -25.23 -5.62 -11.82
C LEU A 126 -26.34 -6.13 -12.72
N ALA A 127 -27.39 -6.75 -12.16
CA ALA A 127 -28.55 -7.19 -12.91
C ALA A 127 -29.25 -6.02 -13.60
N LEU A 128 -29.44 -4.90 -12.88
CA LEU A 128 -30.04 -3.68 -13.45
C LEU A 128 -29.17 -3.02 -14.53
N ALA A 129 -27.84 -3.14 -14.42
CA ALA A 129 -26.94 -2.51 -15.40
C ALA A 129 -26.92 -3.25 -16.75
N GLY A 130 -27.31 -4.51 -16.81
CA GLY A 130 -27.32 -5.32 -18.03
C GLY A 130 -25.94 -5.41 -18.73
N ALA A 131 -24.86 -5.10 -18.00
CA ALA A 131 -23.54 -4.98 -18.57
C ALA A 131 -22.99 -6.34 -19.04
N ASP A 132 -22.42 -6.35 -20.24
CA ASP A 132 -21.69 -7.50 -20.76
C ASP A 132 -20.50 -7.84 -19.84
N ARG A 133 -20.42 -9.10 -19.45
CA ARG A 133 -19.40 -9.62 -18.52
C ARG A 133 -18.84 -10.92 -19.05
N PRO A 134 -17.52 -11.14 -18.89
CA PRO A 134 -16.97 -12.47 -19.14
C PRO A 134 -17.53 -13.47 -18.12
N SER A 135 -17.66 -14.73 -18.53
CA SER A 135 -17.92 -15.82 -17.58
C SER A 135 -16.76 -15.99 -16.62
N SER A 136 -17.04 -16.44 -15.40
CA SER A 136 -15.98 -16.75 -14.43
C SER A 136 -14.99 -17.80 -14.96
N ASN A 137 -15.45 -18.67 -15.86
CA ASN A 137 -14.60 -19.69 -16.49
C ASN A 137 -13.62 -19.11 -17.52
N ASP A 138 -13.86 -17.91 -18.03
CA ASP A 138 -13.00 -17.23 -19.00
C ASP A 138 -11.93 -16.36 -18.31
N ILE A 139 -12.01 -16.17 -17.00
CA ILE A 139 -11.07 -15.33 -16.25
C ILE A 139 -9.79 -16.10 -15.96
N TYR A 140 -8.67 -15.51 -16.34
CA TYR A 140 -7.33 -15.98 -16.01
C TYR A 140 -6.63 -15.07 -15.02
N GLN A 141 -5.88 -15.67 -14.09
CA GLN A 141 -5.02 -14.95 -13.17
C GLN A 141 -3.57 -15.06 -13.67
N LEU A 142 -2.93 -13.93 -13.93
CA LEU A 142 -1.50 -13.85 -14.23
C LEU A 142 -0.76 -13.38 -12.97
N VAL A 143 0.06 -14.23 -12.38
CA VAL A 143 0.83 -13.89 -11.18
C VAL A 143 2.30 -13.76 -11.54
N ILE A 144 2.86 -12.58 -11.36
CA ILE A 144 4.28 -12.29 -11.61
C ILE A 144 4.96 -12.11 -10.26
N ILE A 145 5.99 -12.91 -9.99
CA ILE A 145 6.76 -12.89 -8.74
C ILE A 145 8.21 -12.56 -9.11
N PRO A 146 8.66 -11.31 -8.91
CA PRO A 146 10.06 -10.93 -9.12
C PRO A 146 10.96 -11.58 -8.08
N VAL A 147 12.06 -12.21 -8.55
CA VAL A 147 13.07 -12.87 -7.73
C VAL A 147 14.44 -12.33 -8.12
N ALA A 148 15.22 -11.89 -7.12
CA ALA A 148 16.58 -11.38 -7.34
C ALA A 148 17.61 -11.94 -6.34
N LYS A 149 17.30 -11.92 -5.05
CA LYS A 149 18.15 -12.39 -3.96
C LYS A 149 17.42 -13.33 -3.00
N GLU A 150 16.14 -13.48 -3.20
CA GLU A 150 15.26 -14.25 -2.34
C GLU A 150 15.48 -15.74 -2.56
N THR A 151 15.68 -16.46 -1.47
CA THR A 151 15.85 -17.92 -1.46
C THR A 151 14.52 -18.64 -1.60
N LYS A 152 14.56 -19.93 -1.93
CA LYS A 152 13.39 -20.80 -2.08
C LYS A 152 12.44 -20.71 -0.87
N ASP A 153 12.97 -20.70 0.34
CA ASP A 153 12.18 -20.60 1.58
C ASP A 153 11.34 -19.31 1.67
N VAL A 154 11.70 -18.27 0.91
CA VAL A 154 10.96 -17.00 0.87
C VAL A 154 9.80 -17.09 -0.11
N PHE A 155 10.02 -17.57 -1.35
CA PHE A 155 9.01 -17.49 -2.42
C PHE A 155 8.16 -18.76 -2.56
N GLU A 156 8.65 -19.94 -2.23
CA GLU A 156 7.90 -21.20 -2.37
C GLU A 156 6.61 -21.23 -1.53
N PRO A 157 6.56 -20.75 -0.27
CA PRO A 157 5.32 -20.68 0.51
C PRO A 157 4.23 -19.83 -0.18
N GLY A 158 4.64 -18.76 -0.88
CA GLY A 158 3.73 -17.96 -1.72
C GLY A 158 3.14 -18.79 -2.85
N ILE A 159 3.96 -19.48 -3.63
CA ILE A 159 3.52 -20.34 -4.74
C ILE A 159 2.57 -21.45 -4.26
N LYS A 160 2.93 -22.10 -3.15
CA LYS A 160 2.08 -23.11 -2.52
C LYS A 160 0.71 -22.53 -2.13
N SER A 161 0.65 -21.31 -1.63
CA SER A 161 -0.62 -20.66 -1.28
C SER A 161 -1.51 -20.35 -2.48
N LEU A 162 -0.92 -20.20 -3.69
CA LEU A 162 -1.67 -20.07 -4.95
C LEU A 162 -2.36 -21.39 -5.30
N GLU A 163 -1.62 -22.52 -5.20
CA GLU A 163 -2.15 -23.86 -5.50
C GLU A 163 -3.29 -24.25 -4.53
N GLU A 164 -3.12 -23.95 -3.24
CA GLU A 164 -4.08 -24.31 -2.18
C GLU A 164 -5.36 -23.44 -2.19
N GLY A 165 -5.48 -22.48 -3.12
CA GLY A 165 -6.62 -21.59 -3.25
C GLY A 165 -7.88 -22.27 -3.78
N THR A 166 -9.05 -21.65 -3.50
CA THR A 166 -10.36 -22.14 -4.04
C THR A 166 -10.59 -21.75 -5.49
N PHE A 167 -9.89 -20.77 -6.01
CA PHE A 167 -9.91 -20.43 -7.42
C PHE A 167 -9.17 -21.50 -8.22
N PRO A 168 -9.66 -21.93 -9.40
CA PRO A 168 -9.04 -23.02 -10.14
C PRO A 168 -7.59 -22.70 -10.55
N ALA A 169 -6.62 -23.44 -10.02
CA ALA A 169 -5.21 -23.27 -10.38
C ALA A 169 -4.96 -23.45 -11.89
N LYS A 170 -5.81 -24.24 -12.56
CA LYS A 170 -5.79 -24.40 -14.03
C LYS A 170 -6.26 -23.16 -14.84
N GLN A 171 -6.64 -22.09 -14.16
CA GLN A 171 -6.88 -20.77 -14.74
C GLN A 171 -5.80 -19.75 -14.29
N MET A 172 -4.67 -20.21 -13.74
CA MET A 172 -3.56 -19.37 -13.31
C MET A 172 -2.33 -19.60 -14.18
N VAL A 173 -1.72 -18.50 -14.62
CA VAL A 173 -0.37 -18.46 -15.22
C VAL A 173 0.56 -17.83 -14.19
N VAL A 174 1.60 -18.55 -13.78
CA VAL A 174 2.55 -18.09 -12.77
C VAL A 174 3.92 -17.87 -13.41
N ILE A 175 4.49 -16.69 -13.23
CA ILE A 175 5.80 -16.33 -13.78
C ILE A 175 6.76 -15.98 -12.64
N LEU A 176 7.84 -16.72 -12.53
CA LEU A 176 8.99 -16.32 -11.73
C LEU A 176 9.89 -15.41 -12.58
N ALA A 177 9.85 -14.11 -12.29
CA ALA A 177 10.63 -13.11 -13.01
C ALA A 177 12.01 -13.01 -12.36
N LEU A 178 12.96 -13.76 -12.90
CA LEU A 178 14.30 -13.94 -12.34
C LEU A 178 15.28 -12.93 -12.92
N GLU A 179 16.01 -12.22 -12.06
CA GLU A 179 17.12 -11.37 -12.50
C GLU A 179 18.31 -12.23 -12.98
N GLU A 180 18.89 -11.93 -14.13
CA GLU A 180 20.07 -12.64 -14.66
C GLU A 180 21.25 -12.63 -13.67
N ARG A 181 21.40 -11.55 -12.91
CA ARG A 181 22.41 -11.35 -11.86
C ARG A 181 22.17 -12.14 -10.58
N ALA A 182 21.07 -12.91 -10.48
CA ALA A 182 20.83 -13.79 -9.34
C ALA A 182 21.93 -14.86 -9.25
N SER A 183 22.23 -15.31 -8.03
CA SER A 183 23.21 -16.37 -7.80
C SER A 183 22.77 -17.69 -8.46
N ASP A 184 23.74 -18.55 -8.78
CA ASP A 184 23.44 -19.84 -9.39
C ASP A 184 22.56 -20.72 -8.49
N GLN A 185 22.70 -20.61 -7.16
CA GLN A 185 21.81 -21.29 -6.22
C GLN A 185 20.35 -20.82 -6.38
N ILE A 186 20.10 -19.51 -6.48
CA ILE A 186 18.75 -18.97 -6.66
C ILE A 186 18.16 -19.39 -8.02
N LYS A 187 18.97 -19.44 -9.07
CA LYS A 187 18.56 -19.95 -10.38
C LYS A 187 18.12 -21.41 -10.28
N GLN A 188 18.92 -22.25 -9.65
CA GLN A 188 18.60 -23.66 -9.41
C GLN A 188 17.34 -23.82 -8.56
N ASP A 189 17.22 -23.08 -7.44
CA ASP A 189 16.05 -23.10 -6.56
C ASP A 189 14.77 -22.73 -7.33
N THR A 190 14.88 -21.76 -8.24
CA THR A 190 13.78 -21.29 -9.08
C THR A 190 13.36 -22.36 -10.09
N GLU A 191 14.34 -23.04 -10.76
CA GLU A 191 14.09 -24.13 -11.70
C GLU A 191 13.44 -25.34 -11.01
N GLU A 192 13.95 -25.74 -9.85
CA GLU A 192 13.37 -26.83 -9.04
C GLU A 192 11.92 -26.52 -8.66
N THR A 193 11.65 -25.29 -8.26
CA THR A 193 10.29 -24.86 -7.88
C THR A 193 9.34 -24.92 -9.08
N VAL A 194 9.75 -24.41 -10.25
CA VAL A 194 8.92 -24.49 -11.46
C VAL A 194 8.66 -25.95 -11.82
N ASN A 195 9.67 -26.81 -11.80
CA ASN A 195 9.51 -28.25 -12.08
C ASN A 195 8.54 -28.95 -11.10
N THR A 196 8.47 -28.49 -9.86
CA THR A 196 7.56 -29.04 -8.83
C THR A 196 6.11 -28.62 -9.06
N TYR A 197 5.88 -27.36 -9.49
CA TYR A 197 4.55 -26.78 -9.49
C TYR A 197 3.93 -26.55 -10.88
N LYS A 198 4.69 -26.63 -12.00
CA LYS A 198 4.19 -26.32 -13.36
C LYS A 198 2.91 -27.07 -13.74
N ASP A 199 2.82 -28.35 -13.38
CA ASP A 199 1.66 -29.18 -13.70
C ASP A 199 0.42 -28.90 -12.84
N LYS A 200 0.54 -28.05 -11.82
CA LYS A 200 -0.56 -27.65 -10.94
C LYS A 200 -1.35 -26.47 -11.52
N PHE A 201 -0.68 -25.57 -12.22
CA PHE A 201 -1.26 -24.38 -12.82
C PHE A 201 -1.70 -24.59 -14.28
N PHE A 202 -2.29 -23.56 -14.88
CA PHE A 202 -2.46 -23.54 -16.35
C PHE A 202 -1.10 -23.62 -17.04
N ASP A 203 -0.18 -22.77 -16.57
CA ASP A 203 1.24 -22.86 -16.88
C ASP A 203 2.07 -22.15 -15.80
N MET A 204 3.33 -22.58 -15.64
CA MET A 204 4.30 -21.92 -14.77
C MET A 204 5.68 -21.98 -15.42
N PHE A 205 6.32 -20.81 -15.57
CA PHE A 205 7.63 -20.71 -16.21
C PHE A 205 8.48 -19.56 -15.66
N ILE A 206 9.77 -19.60 -16.00
CA ILE A 206 10.75 -18.58 -15.63
C ILE A 206 10.91 -17.61 -16.80
N VAL A 207 10.97 -16.32 -16.47
CA VAL A 207 11.41 -15.27 -17.39
C VAL A 207 12.68 -14.64 -16.83
N ILE A 208 13.79 -14.75 -17.53
CA ILE A 208 15.09 -14.19 -17.12
C ILE A 208 15.18 -12.76 -17.66
N HIS A 209 15.27 -11.80 -16.73
CA HIS A 209 15.46 -10.38 -17.06
C HIS A 209 16.97 -10.09 -17.21
N PRO A 210 17.44 -9.65 -18.38
CA PRO A 210 18.85 -9.36 -18.63
C PRO A 210 19.38 -8.21 -17.75
N ASP A 211 20.62 -8.34 -17.26
CA ASP A 211 21.26 -7.23 -16.51
C ASP A 211 21.79 -6.16 -17.48
N GLY A 212 21.72 -4.91 -17.05
CA GLY A 212 22.36 -3.80 -17.75
C GLY A 212 21.59 -3.19 -18.93
N ILE A 213 20.27 -3.40 -19.02
CA ILE A 213 19.45 -2.72 -20.03
C ILE A 213 19.50 -1.20 -19.82
N ILE A 214 19.89 -0.49 -20.89
CA ILE A 214 20.08 0.96 -20.84
C ILE A 214 18.75 1.69 -20.58
N GLY A 215 18.71 2.48 -19.52
CA GLY A 215 17.53 3.28 -19.14
C GLY A 215 16.63 2.61 -18.12
N GLU A 216 16.96 1.42 -17.66
CA GLU A 216 16.26 0.72 -16.59
C GLU A 216 16.96 0.90 -15.23
N ALA A 217 16.17 1.06 -14.20
CA ALA A 217 16.64 0.97 -12.83
C ALA A 217 16.76 -0.51 -12.42
N LYS A 218 17.76 -0.86 -11.62
CA LYS A 218 17.87 -2.20 -11.03
C LYS A 218 16.81 -2.39 -9.95
N ALA A 219 15.52 -2.38 -10.32
CA ALA A 219 14.36 -2.38 -9.44
C ALA A 219 13.32 -3.42 -9.88
N LYS A 220 12.38 -3.73 -8.99
CA LYS A 220 11.28 -4.68 -9.20
C LYS A 220 10.47 -4.36 -10.47
N GLY A 221 10.18 -3.06 -10.71
CA GLY A 221 9.34 -2.61 -11.84
C GLY A 221 9.91 -2.97 -13.22
N ALA A 222 11.24 -2.89 -13.42
CA ALA A 222 11.89 -3.28 -14.66
C ALA A 222 11.75 -4.79 -14.91
N ASN A 223 12.06 -5.61 -13.90
CA ASN A 223 11.91 -7.06 -13.96
C ASN A 223 10.46 -7.48 -14.21
N ALA A 224 9.50 -6.91 -13.46
CA ALA A 224 8.07 -7.19 -13.65
C ALA A 224 7.57 -6.78 -15.04
N THR A 225 8.04 -5.65 -15.58
CA THR A 225 7.70 -5.19 -16.94
C THR A 225 8.22 -6.15 -18.00
N PHE A 226 9.45 -6.61 -17.88
CA PHE A 226 10.03 -7.57 -18.82
C PHE A 226 9.23 -8.89 -18.81
N ALA A 227 8.91 -9.40 -17.62
CA ALA A 227 8.08 -10.59 -17.47
C ALA A 227 6.66 -10.41 -18.02
N ALA A 228 6.04 -9.24 -17.78
CA ALA A 228 4.70 -8.95 -18.30
C ALA A 228 4.65 -8.83 -19.83
N LYS A 229 5.71 -8.33 -20.47
CA LYS A 229 5.84 -8.32 -21.93
C LYS A 229 5.91 -9.75 -22.49
N LYS A 230 6.68 -10.63 -21.85
CA LYS A 230 6.72 -12.05 -22.20
C LYS A 230 5.38 -12.75 -21.96
N ALA A 231 4.70 -12.41 -20.87
CA ALA A 231 3.33 -12.88 -20.63
C ALA A 231 2.38 -12.46 -21.75
N ALA A 232 2.48 -11.22 -22.25
CA ALA A 232 1.64 -10.75 -23.34
C ALA A 232 1.87 -11.52 -24.65
N GLU A 233 3.12 -11.87 -24.96
CA GLU A 233 3.47 -12.74 -26.11
C GLU A 233 2.83 -14.13 -25.92
N TYR A 234 3.01 -14.75 -24.77
CA TYR A 234 2.46 -16.05 -24.41
C TYR A 234 0.92 -16.10 -24.47
N LEU A 235 0.23 -15.10 -23.87
CA LEU A 235 -1.23 -15.04 -23.87
C LEU A 235 -1.81 -14.88 -25.28
N LYS A 236 -1.14 -14.12 -26.15
CA LYS A 236 -1.51 -14.01 -27.58
C LYS A 236 -1.37 -15.35 -28.30
N GLU A 237 -0.28 -16.08 -28.07
CA GLU A 237 -0.08 -17.43 -28.62
C GLU A 237 -1.18 -18.39 -28.19
N LYS A 238 -1.56 -18.34 -26.90
CA LYS A 238 -2.66 -19.15 -26.34
C LYS A 238 -4.06 -18.63 -26.72
N LYS A 239 -4.16 -17.50 -27.43
CA LYS A 239 -5.42 -16.84 -27.81
C LYS A 239 -6.31 -16.45 -26.62
N ILE A 240 -5.69 -16.10 -25.49
CA ILE A 240 -6.37 -15.60 -24.29
C ILE A 240 -6.52 -14.09 -24.39
N PRO A 241 -7.76 -13.54 -24.40
CA PRO A 241 -8.00 -12.10 -24.48
C PRO A 241 -7.46 -11.37 -23.24
N PHE A 242 -6.78 -10.23 -23.44
CA PHE A 242 -6.23 -9.46 -22.31
C PHE A 242 -7.30 -8.90 -21.37
N GLU A 243 -8.50 -8.68 -21.88
CA GLU A 243 -9.69 -8.21 -21.16
C GLU A 243 -10.17 -9.18 -20.09
N THR A 244 -9.83 -10.47 -20.21
CA THR A 244 -10.20 -11.53 -19.28
C THR A 244 -9.07 -11.92 -18.33
N VAL A 245 -7.93 -11.24 -18.41
CA VAL A 245 -6.76 -11.52 -17.57
C VAL A 245 -6.61 -10.46 -16.48
N ILE A 246 -6.45 -10.92 -15.25
CA ILE A 246 -6.12 -10.10 -14.10
C ILE A 246 -4.65 -10.34 -13.75
N SER A 247 -3.82 -9.31 -13.82
CA SER A 247 -2.40 -9.40 -13.48
C SER A 247 -2.14 -8.98 -12.05
N SER A 248 -1.39 -9.79 -11.31
CA SER A 248 -0.90 -9.53 -9.96
C SER A 248 0.62 -9.49 -9.96
N CYS A 249 1.22 -8.43 -9.43
CA CYS A 249 2.66 -8.36 -9.21
C CYS A 249 2.93 -8.48 -7.72
N PHE A 250 3.33 -9.66 -7.27
CA PHE A 250 3.53 -9.97 -5.87
C PHE A 250 4.99 -9.81 -5.46
N ASP A 251 5.22 -9.32 -4.25
CA ASP A 251 6.54 -9.46 -3.63
C ASP A 251 6.80 -10.95 -3.37
N SER A 252 8.05 -11.38 -3.44
CA SER A 252 8.44 -12.79 -3.33
C SER A 252 8.02 -13.47 -2.01
N ASP A 253 7.82 -12.69 -0.94
CA ASP A 253 7.37 -13.16 0.37
C ASP A 253 5.84 -13.11 0.58
N THR A 254 5.08 -12.83 -0.49
CA THR A 254 3.63 -12.71 -0.41
C THR A 254 2.97 -14.09 -0.31
N ILE A 255 2.17 -14.28 0.73
CA ILE A 255 1.32 -15.46 0.95
C ILE A 255 -0.13 -15.01 0.93
N VAL A 256 -0.97 -15.66 0.13
CA VAL A 256 -2.39 -15.34 0.00
C VAL A 256 -3.28 -16.28 0.81
N THR A 257 -4.48 -15.82 1.15
CA THR A 257 -5.49 -16.68 1.75
C THR A 257 -6.13 -17.58 0.70
N THR A 258 -6.70 -18.71 1.11
CA THR A 258 -7.33 -19.68 0.19
C THR A 258 -8.43 -19.06 -0.68
N GLN A 259 -9.12 -18.03 -0.22
CA GLN A 259 -10.20 -17.35 -0.93
C GLN A 259 -9.74 -16.10 -1.72
N TYR A 260 -8.44 -15.80 -1.73
CA TYR A 260 -7.93 -14.54 -2.28
C TYR A 260 -8.29 -14.33 -3.76
N PHE A 261 -7.94 -15.28 -4.63
CA PHE A 261 -8.19 -15.14 -6.07
C PHE A 261 -9.67 -15.25 -6.44
N ALA A 262 -10.45 -16.01 -5.67
CA ALA A 262 -11.90 -15.99 -5.82
C ALA A 262 -12.48 -14.61 -5.47
N SER A 263 -11.99 -13.98 -4.39
CA SER A 263 -12.41 -12.61 -4.05
C SER A 263 -11.95 -11.58 -5.10
N LEU A 264 -10.72 -11.69 -5.60
CA LEU A 264 -10.20 -10.83 -6.67
C LEU A 264 -11.05 -10.94 -7.94
N THR A 265 -11.38 -12.17 -8.35
CA THR A 265 -12.25 -12.42 -9.50
C THR A 265 -13.64 -11.82 -9.28
N TYR A 266 -14.21 -11.97 -8.09
CA TYR A 266 -15.47 -11.33 -7.74
C TYR A 266 -15.40 -9.80 -7.89
N TYR A 267 -14.42 -9.14 -7.26
CA TYR A 267 -14.26 -7.69 -7.36
C TYR A 267 -14.03 -7.21 -8.80
N PHE A 268 -13.33 -7.99 -9.61
CA PHE A 268 -13.15 -7.71 -11.04
C PHE A 268 -14.48 -7.78 -11.79
N LEU A 269 -15.26 -8.86 -11.60
CA LEU A 269 -16.53 -9.08 -12.30
C LEU A 269 -17.60 -8.05 -11.93
N VAL A 270 -17.66 -7.63 -10.66
CA VAL A 270 -18.64 -6.62 -10.20
C VAL A 270 -18.23 -5.20 -10.53
N CYS A 271 -16.97 -4.93 -10.89
CA CYS A 271 -16.48 -3.60 -11.18
C CYS A 271 -16.92 -3.15 -12.58
N PRO A 272 -17.72 -2.07 -12.72
CA PRO A 272 -18.18 -1.62 -14.03
C PRO A 272 -17.07 -1.01 -14.90
N TYR A 273 -15.97 -0.59 -14.29
CA TYR A 273 -14.79 -0.02 -14.96
C TYR A 273 -13.57 -0.93 -14.84
N ARG A 274 -13.76 -2.25 -14.74
CA ARG A 274 -12.71 -3.26 -14.50
C ARG A 274 -11.50 -3.14 -15.41
N GLN A 275 -11.68 -2.70 -16.66
CA GLN A 275 -10.59 -2.50 -17.62
C GLN A 275 -9.77 -1.20 -17.36
N ARG A 276 -10.13 -0.41 -16.36
CA ARG A 276 -9.42 0.80 -15.93
C ARG A 276 -9.32 0.87 -14.42
N ALA A 277 -9.00 -0.28 -13.82
CA ALA A 277 -8.93 -0.43 -12.38
C ALA A 277 -7.75 -1.28 -11.93
N SER A 278 -7.22 -0.93 -10.76
CA SER A 278 -6.42 -1.82 -9.91
C SER A 278 -7.27 -2.30 -8.75
N PHE A 279 -6.87 -3.43 -8.16
CA PHE A 279 -7.50 -4.06 -7.01
C PHE A 279 -6.47 -4.16 -5.90
N GLN A 280 -6.71 -3.49 -4.78
CA GLN A 280 -5.77 -3.39 -3.68
C GLN A 280 -6.26 -4.19 -2.48
N PRO A 281 -5.61 -5.32 -2.15
CA PRO A 281 -5.84 -6.04 -0.90
C PRO A 281 -5.23 -5.30 0.28
N VAL A 282 -5.50 -5.79 1.50
CA VAL A 282 -4.89 -5.29 2.73
C VAL A 282 -3.62 -6.11 3.04
N PRO A 283 -2.42 -5.55 2.86
CA PRO A 283 -1.19 -6.24 3.24
C PRO A 283 -1.05 -6.27 4.77
N VAL A 284 -0.74 -7.45 5.29
CA VAL A 284 -0.48 -7.68 6.71
C VAL A 284 0.89 -8.31 6.86
N TYR A 285 1.79 -7.65 7.61
CA TYR A 285 3.18 -8.09 7.79
C TYR A 285 3.27 -9.08 8.94
N ASN A 286 2.74 -10.28 8.75
CA ASN A 286 2.54 -11.24 9.85
C ASN A 286 3.14 -12.63 9.62
N ASN A 287 3.80 -12.92 8.50
CA ASN A 287 4.42 -14.24 8.25
C ASN A 287 5.41 -14.63 9.35
N ASN A 288 6.26 -13.68 9.79
CA ASN A 288 7.30 -13.85 10.78
C ASN A 288 7.16 -12.87 11.97
N ILE A 289 5.96 -12.34 12.21
CA ILE A 289 5.72 -11.26 13.19
C ILE A 289 6.10 -11.65 14.62
N TRP A 290 6.07 -12.95 14.93
CA TRP A 290 6.40 -13.46 16.26
C TRP A 290 7.90 -13.37 16.56
N ASP A 291 8.74 -13.40 15.53
CA ASP A 291 10.20 -13.29 15.60
C ASP A 291 10.68 -11.84 15.49
N ALA A 292 9.80 -10.95 15.04
CA ALA A 292 10.10 -9.54 14.87
C ALA A 292 10.29 -8.83 16.22
N PRO A 293 11.27 -7.91 16.37
CA PRO A 293 11.36 -7.02 17.51
C PRO A 293 10.11 -6.17 17.70
N GLY A 294 9.81 -5.78 18.96
CA GLY A 294 8.60 -4.99 19.28
C GLY A 294 8.48 -3.69 18.48
N ILE A 295 9.60 -3.02 18.23
CA ILE A 295 9.67 -1.80 17.40
C ILE A 295 9.22 -2.06 15.95
N THR A 296 9.66 -3.15 15.33
CA THR A 296 9.23 -3.54 13.98
C THR A 296 7.76 -3.96 13.98
N ARG A 297 7.33 -4.73 14.99
CA ARG A 297 5.95 -5.20 15.11
C ARG A 297 4.96 -4.04 15.15
N VAL A 298 5.20 -3.04 16.00
CA VAL A 298 4.36 -1.85 16.11
C VAL A 298 4.30 -1.08 14.79
N LEU A 299 5.45 -0.90 14.13
CA LEU A 299 5.55 -0.13 12.91
C LEU A 299 4.85 -0.82 11.72
N GLU A 300 5.01 -2.14 11.57
CA GLU A 300 4.40 -2.90 10.48
C GLU A 300 2.89 -3.08 10.69
N THR A 301 2.44 -3.25 11.93
CA THR A 301 1.00 -3.22 12.24
C THR A 301 0.41 -1.84 11.91
N GLY A 302 1.12 -0.75 12.21
CA GLY A 302 0.72 0.60 11.82
C GLY A 302 0.61 0.77 10.29
N SER A 303 1.50 0.14 9.51
CA SER A 303 1.43 0.13 8.04
C SER A 303 0.18 -0.58 7.54
N SER A 304 -0.19 -1.73 8.14
CA SER A 304 -1.43 -2.45 7.82
C SER A 304 -2.68 -1.62 8.17
N PHE A 305 -2.65 -0.90 9.30
CA PHE A 305 -3.76 -0.01 9.70
C PHE A 305 -3.94 1.14 8.72
N PHE A 306 -2.85 1.73 8.24
CA PHE A 306 -2.93 2.77 7.22
C PHE A 306 -3.65 2.27 5.97
N GLN A 307 -3.31 1.08 5.49
CA GLN A 307 -3.98 0.49 4.32
C GLN A 307 -5.45 0.16 4.59
N LEU A 308 -5.79 -0.33 5.79
CA LEU A 308 -7.18 -0.54 6.19
C LEU A 308 -7.99 0.76 6.18
N ILE A 309 -7.44 1.85 6.68
CA ILE A 309 -8.10 3.17 6.68
C ILE A 309 -8.28 3.66 5.23
N GLU A 310 -7.23 3.59 4.40
CA GLU A 310 -7.30 4.01 2.99
C GLU A 310 -8.32 3.18 2.19
N SER A 311 -8.52 1.89 2.52
CA SER A 311 -9.53 1.04 1.87
C SER A 311 -10.96 1.54 2.02
N THR A 312 -11.26 2.36 3.02
CA THR A 312 -12.57 3.00 3.20
C THR A 312 -12.77 4.24 2.32
N ASN A 313 -11.71 4.71 1.67
CA ASN A 313 -11.71 5.89 0.82
C ASN A 313 -11.21 5.58 -0.60
N PRO A 314 -11.99 4.82 -1.41
CA PRO A 314 -11.53 4.37 -2.74
C PRO A 314 -11.15 5.49 -3.69
N GLU A 315 -11.71 6.70 -3.51
CA GLU A 315 -11.32 7.89 -4.29
C GLU A 315 -9.91 8.40 -3.98
N LYS A 316 -9.34 7.95 -2.88
CA LYS A 316 -8.03 8.37 -2.39
C LYS A 316 -7.01 7.25 -2.50
N LEU A 317 -7.44 6.04 -2.70
CA LEU A 317 -6.59 4.87 -2.70
C LEU A 317 -5.62 4.91 -3.89
N VAL A 318 -4.36 4.66 -3.61
CA VAL A 318 -3.27 4.49 -4.57
C VAL A 318 -2.78 3.06 -4.42
N THR A 319 -2.29 2.46 -5.50
CA THR A 319 -1.72 1.10 -5.44
C THR A 319 -0.51 1.04 -4.50
N PHE A 320 -0.45 -0.04 -3.78
CA PHE A 320 0.63 -0.40 -2.86
C PHE A 320 1.13 -1.80 -3.21
N SER A 321 2.16 -2.29 -2.54
CA SER A 321 2.76 -3.59 -2.82
C SER A 321 1.75 -4.72 -2.97
N SER A 322 2.03 -5.65 -3.87
CA SER A 322 1.25 -6.87 -4.11
C SER A 322 -0.20 -6.60 -4.53
N HIS A 323 -0.41 -5.56 -5.33
CA HIS A 323 -1.70 -5.25 -5.94
C HIS A 323 -1.95 -6.04 -7.23
N SER A 324 -3.19 -6.05 -7.65
CA SER A 324 -3.63 -6.63 -8.93
C SER A 324 -4.25 -5.55 -9.82
N MET A 325 -4.26 -5.75 -11.14
CA MET A 325 -4.90 -4.86 -12.09
C MET A 325 -5.33 -5.60 -13.36
N SER A 326 -6.24 -4.99 -14.14
CA SER A 326 -6.55 -5.50 -15.47
C SER A 326 -5.27 -5.59 -16.31
N PHE A 327 -5.02 -6.74 -16.91
CA PHE A 327 -3.87 -6.92 -17.80
C PHE A 327 -3.99 -6.05 -19.06
N LYS A 328 -5.21 -5.86 -19.56
CA LYS A 328 -5.49 -4.91 -20.65
C LYS A 328 -5.04 -3.50 -20.28
N ALA A 329 -5.40 -3.02 -19.07
CA ALA A 329 -4.95 -1.71 -18.62
C ALA A 329 -3.44 -1.61 -18.49
N LEU A 330 -2.77 -2.67 -17.99
CA LEU A 330 -1.32 -2.74 -17.86
C LEU A 330 -0.62 -2.63 -19.21
N VAL A 331 -1.14 -3.33 -20.22
CA VAL A 331 -0.62 -3.25 -21.60
C VAL A 331 -0.88 -1.86 -22.21
N ASP A 332 -2.07 -1.31 -22.03
CA ASP A 332 -2.44 0.00 -22.58
C ASP A 332 -1.53 1.13 -22.05
N VAL A 333 -1.09 1.05 -20.81
CA VAL A 333 -0.18 2.04 -20.21
C VAL A 333 1.31 1.71 -20.43
N ASP A 334 1.64 0.72 -21.27
CA ASP A 334 3.02 0.24 -21.48
C ASP A 334 3.70 -0.16 -20.17
N TYR A 335 3.04 -1.02 -19.40
CA TYR A 335 3.52 -1.69 -18.19
C TYR A 335 4.02 -0.76 -17.06
N TRP A 336 4.74 -1.31 -16.07
CA TRP A 336 5.32 -0.53 -14.98
C TRP A 336 6.43 0.40 -15.46
N PRO A 337 6.64 1.56 -14.78
CA PRO A 337 7.83 2.37 -15.04
C PRO A 337 9.11 1.58 -14.73
N VAL A 338 10.03 1.56 -15.70
CA VAL A 338 11.27 0.78 -15.60
C VAL A 338 12.44 1.55 -14.99
N ASP A 339 12.32 2.87 -14.88
CA ASP A 339 13.38 3.79 -14.44
C ASP A 339 13.13 4.39 -13.05
N MET A 340 12.18 3.82 -12.29
CA MET A 340 11.77 4.27 -10.97
C MET A 340 11.88 3.14 -9.93
N ILE A 341 12.00 3.53 -8.66
CA ILE A 341 12.05 2.56 -7.54
C ILE A 341 10.75 2.50 -6.72
N SER A 342 9.80 3.37 -7.01
CA SER A 342 8.45 3.40 -6.42
C SER A 342 7.39 2.83 -7.35
N ASP A 343 7.72 1.77 -8.08
CA ASP A 343 6.94 1.14 -9.14
C ASP A 343 5.49 0.83 -8.72
N ASP A 344 5.28 0.33 -7.51
CA ASP A 344 3.94 -0.03 -6.99
C ASP A 344 2.97 1.18 -6.95
N SER A 345 3.44 2.37 -6.60
CA SER A 345 2.61 3.59 -6.62
C SER A 345 2.67 4.32 -7.97
N ALA A 346 3.79 4.22 -8.66
CA ALA A 346 4.00 4.88 -9.94
C ALA A 346 3.06 4.34 -11.04
N ILE A 347 2.75 3.04 -11.03
CA ILE A 347 1.80 2.44 -11.99
C ILE A 347 0.39 3.03 -11.86
N PHE A 348 -0.06 3.35 -10.64
CA PHE A 348 -1.32 4.06 -10.46
C PHE A 348 -1.29 5.44 -11.13
N TRP A 349 -0.25 6.22 -10.87
CA TRP A 349 -0.15 7.57 -11.43
C TRP A 349 0.00 7.55 -12.94
N LYS A 350 0.79 6.62 -13.49
CA LYS A 350 0.92 6.40 -14.92
C LYS A 350 -0.44 6.09 -15.56
N SER A 351 -1.18 5.16 -14.96
CA SER A 351 -2.52 4.79 -15.41
C SER A 351 -3.53 5.94 -15.26
N PHE A 352 -3.50 6.66 -14.13
CA PHE A 352 -4.39 7.80 -13.90
C PHE A 352 -4.22 8.90 -14.95
N ILE A 353 -2.97 9.20 -15.33
CA ILE A 353 -2.65 10.18 -16.37
C ILE A 353 -3.06 9.67 -17.75
N HIS A 354 -2.73 8.41 -18.08
CA HIS A 354 -3.06 7.79 -19.35
C HIS A 354 -4.57 7.76 -19.61
N PHE A 355 -5.35 7.40 -18.60
CA PHE A 355 -6.83 7.36 -18.70
C PHE A 355 -7.51 8.68 -18.34
N ASP A 356 -6.83 9.82 -18.46
CA ASP A 356 -7.37 11.16 -18.27
C ASP A 356 -8.12 11.35 -16.93
N GLY A 357 -7.58 10.78 -15.85
CA GLY A 357 -8.16 10.84 -14.51
C GLY A 357 -9.31 9.86 -14.25
N LYS A 358 -9.57 8.94 -15.17
CA LYS A 358 -10.66 7.94 -15.04
C LYS A 358 -10.20 6.58 -14.54
N TYR A 359 -8.97 6.46 -14.07
CA TYR A 359 -8.45 5.26 -13.43
C TYR A 359 -8.77 5.23 -11.94
N ARG A 360 -9.05 4.05 -11.38
CA ARG A 360 -9.44 3.88 -9.98
C ARG A 360 -8.74 2.68 -9.35
N VAL A 361 -8.62 2.72 -8.03
CA VAL A 361 -8.24 1.56 -7.23
C VAL A 361 -9.47 1.08 -6.46
N VAL A 362 -9.77 -0.20 -6.61
CA VAL A 362 -10.86 -0.89 -5.91
C VAL A 362 -10.28 -1.55 -4.65
N PRO A 363 -10.73 -1.17 -3.44
CA PRO A 363 -10.29 -1.84 -2.23
C PRO A 363 -10.87 -3.24 -2.17
N MET A 364 -10.02 -4.22 -1.86
CA MET A 364 -10.44 -5.58 -1.54
C MET A 364 -10.41 -5.77 -0.02
N TYR A 365 -11.50 -6.27 0.54
CA TYR A 365 -11.55 -6.67 1.95
C TYR A 365 -11.05 -8.12 2.10
N ALA A 366 -9.88 -8.37 1.56
CA ALA A 366 -9.12 -9.61 1.67
C ALA A 366 -7.68 -9.27 2.06
N THR A 367 -7.08 -10.08 2.90
CA THR A 367 -5.68 -9.90 3.31
C THR A 367 -4.75 -10.74 2.46
N LEU A 368 -3.53 -10.24 2.32
CA LEU A 368 -2.36 -11.04 1.98
C LEU A 368 -1.29 -10.84 3.05
N SER A 369 -0.50 -11.87 3.28
CA SER A 369 0.53 -11.88 4.32
C SER A 369 1.90 -11.65 3.70
N MET A 370 2.73 -10.88 4.39
CA MET A 370 4.10 -10.53 3.98
C MET A 370 5.05 -10.65 5.17
N ASP A 371 6.35 -10.66 4.93
CA ASP A 371 7.34 -10.71 5.98
C ASP A 371 7.57 -9.32 6.59
N ALA A 372 7.56 -9.25 7.92
CA ALA A 372 8.13 -8.13 8.65
C ALA A 372 9.66 -8.15 8.53
N VAL A 373 10.30 -6.99 8.57
CA VAL A 373 11.77 -6.90 8.51
C VAL A 373 12.38 -7.45 9.78
N VAL A 374 13.15 -8.54 9.63
CA VAL A 374 13.93 -9.15 10.69
C VAL A 374 15.34 -9.41 10.15
N ALA A 375 16.36 -9.08 10.92
CA ALA A 375 17.76 -9.37 10.64
C ALA A 375 18.39 -10.14 11.82
N GLU A 376 19.64 -10.56 11.68
CA GLU A 376 20.35 -11.34 12.71
C GLU A 376 20.43 -10.62 14.05
N THR A 377 20.71 -9.32 14.01
CA THR A 377 20.81 -8.50 15.22
C THR A 377 19.73 -7.43 15.28
N TRP A 378 19.42 -6.97 16.50
CA TRP A 378 18.44 -5.90 16.72
C TRP A 378 18.82 -4.60 15.99
N TRP A 379 20.09 -4.18 16.06
CA TRP A 379 20.57 -2.97 15.39
C TRP A 379 20.51 -3.06 13.88
N GLN A 380 20.80 -4.22 13.32
CA GLN A 380 20.70 -4.46 11.89
C GLN A 380 19.24 -4.43 11.44
N THR A 381 18.32 -4.98 12.26
CA THR A 381 16.88 -4.87 12.02
C THR A 381 16.44 -3.41 11.98
N VAL A 382 16.80 -2.60 12.97
CA VAL A 382 16.48 -1.15 13.02
C VAL A 382 17.01 -0.43 11.78
N LYS A 383 18.26 -0.69 11.39
CA LYS A 383 18.88 -0.10 10.20
C LYS A 383 18.16 -0.49 8.91
N ASN A 384 17.74 -1.75 8.81
CA ASN A 384 17.02 -2.27 7.64
C ASN A 384 15.60 -1.69 7.59
N VAL A 385 14.90 -1.58 8.72
CA VAL A 385 13.60 -0.91 8.82
C VAL A 385 13.71 0.56 8.39
N TYR A 386 14.72 1.29 8.87
CA TYR A 386 14.99 2.67 8.46
C TYR A 386 15.14 2.79 6.93
N LYS A 387 15.96 1.94 6.33
CA LYS A 387 16.19 1.93 4.87
C LYS A 387 14.91 1.58 4.10
N GLN A 388 14.12 0.62 4.59
CA GLN A 388 12.85 0.24 3.97
C GLN A 388 11.85 1.40 4.02
N LYS A 389 11.66 2.04 5.19
CA LYS A 389 10.74 3.17 5.31
C LYS A 389 11.19 4.38 4.49
N ARG A 390 12.50 4.63 4.38
CA ARG A 390 13.05 5.65 3.46
C ARG A 390 12.74 5.32 2.01
N ARG A 391 12.86 4.05 1.60
CA ARG A 391 12.49 3.59 0.25
C ARG A 391 11.00 3.79 -0.02
N TRP A 392 10.13 3.48 0.94
CA TRP A 392 8.70 3.73 0.79
C TRP A 392 8.38 5.22 0.67
N ALA A 393 9.04 6.04 1.49
CA ALA A 393 8.89 7.50 1.43
C ALA A 393 9.45 8.12 0.14
N TRP A 394 10.36 7.42 -0.55
CA TRP A 394 10.84 7.83 -1.87
C TRP A 394 9.73 7.88 -2.93
N GLY A 395 8.56 7.32 -2.67
CA GLY A 395 7.36 7.56 -3.48
C GLY A 395 7.06 9.04 -3.74
N VAL A 396 7.70 9.96 -3.02
CA VAL A 396 7.69 11.41 -3.31
C VAL A 396 8.21 11.73 -4.72
N GLU A 397 9.01 10.86 -5.35
CA GLU A 397 9.47 11.02 -6.74
C GLU A 397 8.31 11.06 -7.75
N ASN A 398 7.13 10.53 -7.40
CA ASN A 398 5.93 10.63 -8.23
C ASN A 398 5.39 12.07 -8.31
N PHE A 399 5.56 12.87 -7.26
CA PHE A 399 4.98 14.22 -7.19
C PHE A 399 5.42 15.12 -8.35
N PRO A 400 6.71 15.31 -8.65
CA PRO A 400 7.14 16.16 -9.76
C PRO A 400 6.64 15.66 -11.12
N ILE A 401 6.60 14.35 -11.35
CA ILE A 401 6.13 13.76 -12.61
C ILE A 401 4.63 14.01 -12.79
N VAL A 402 3.84 13.77 -11.75
CA VAL A 402 2.38 13.98 -11.75
C VAL A 402 2.06 15.46 -11.97
N MET A 403 2.77 16.38 -11.30
CA MET A 403 2.55 17.81 -11.45
C MET A 403 2.86 18.31 -12.87
N ARG A 404 3.94 17.82 -13.51
CA ARG A 404 4.22 18.11 -14.91
C ARG A 404 3.10 17.61 -15.81
N ALA A 405 2.69 16.35 -15.63
CA ALA A 405 1.59 15.78 -16.40
C ALA A 405 0.28 16.59 -16.25
N PHE A 406 0.00 17.08 -15.05
CA PHE A 406 -1.20 17.92 -14.83
C PHE A 406 -1.12 19.28 -15.52
N LEU A 407 0.07 19.84 -15.71
CA LEU A 407 0.25 21.06 -16.49
C LEU A 407 0.03 20.82 -17.99
N GLU A 408 0.45 19.67 -18.50
CA GLU A 408 0.37 19.35 -19.94
C GLU A 408 -0.98 18.76 -20.35
N ASN A 409 -1.55 17.85 -19.55
CA ASN A 409 -2.80 17.17 -19.88
C ASN A 409 -4.00 18.12 -19.75
N ARG A 410 -4.66 18.45 -20.87
CA ARG A 410 -5.84 19.32 -20.90
C ARG A 410 -7.18 18.60 -20.69
N LYS A 411 -7.19 17.26 -20.74
CA LYS A 411 -8.42 16.46 -20.62
C LYS A 411 -8.82 16.19 -19.18
N ILE A 412 -7.84 16.12 -18.24
CA ILE A 412 -8.15 15.98 -16.82
C ILE A 412 -8.77 17.28 -16.30
N PRO A 413 -9.96 17.26 -15.67
CA PRO A 413 -10.61 18.44 -15.13
C PRO A 413 -9.71 19.20 -14.13
N PHE A 414 -9.70 20.53 -14.20
CA PHE A 414 -8.83 21.38 -13.36
C PHE A 414 -9.01 21.09 -11.86
N PHE A 415 -10.28 21.02 -11.41
CA PHE A 415 -10.56 20.72 -9.99
C PHE A 415 -9.97 19.37 -9.55
N LEU A 416 -10.03 18.34 -10.40
CA LEU A 416 -9.47 17.04 -10.11
C LEU A 416 -7.94 17.10 -10.01
N LYS A 417 -7.26 17.87 -10.88
CA LYS A 417 -5.81 18.10 -10.79
C LYS A 417 -5.41 18.76 -9.48
N VAL A 418 -6.12 19.83 -9.10
CA VAL A 418 -5.85 20.57 -7.86
C VAL A 418 -6.11 19.68 -6.64
N LYS A 419 -7.27 19.01 -6.58
CA LYS A 419 -7.60 18.08 -5.48
C LYS A 419 -6.55 16.99 -5.33
N THR A 420 -6.17 16.36 -6.43
CA THR A 420 -5.25 15.23 -6.44
C THR A 420 -3.80 15.65 -6.18
N GLY A 421 -3.36 16.73 -6.82
CA GLY A 421 -2.02 17.28 -6.61
C GLY A 421 -1.81 17.80 -5.18
N TYR A 422 -2.78 18.53 -4.62
CA TYR A 422 -2.75 18.96 -3.23
C TYR A 422 -2.68 17.78 -2.26
N LYS A 423 -3.50 16.75 -2.48
CA LYS A 423 -3.51 15.56 -1.63
C LYS A 423 -2.17 14.82 -1.67
N LEU A 424 -1.58 14.66 -2.86
CA LEU A 424 -0.27 14.03 -3.01
C LEU A 424 0.81 14.84 -2.28
N PHE A 425 0.79 16.16 -2.43
CA PHE A 425 1.71 17.08 -1.76
C PHE A 425 1.53 17.06 -0.23
N GLU A 426 0.29 17.25 0.25
CA GLU A 426 -0.04 17.22 1.68
C GLU A 426 0.35 15.90 2.34
N GLY A 427 0.08 14.78 1.67
CA GLY A 427 0.42 13.47 2.19
C GLY A 427 1.92 13.31 2.49
N HIS A 428 2.78 13.77 1.60
CA HIS A 428 4.23 13.72 1.79
C HIS A 428 4.70 14.67 2.89
N ILE A 429 4.21 15.91 2.92
CA ILE A 429 4.57 16.90 3.95
C ILE A 429 4.06 16.45 5.33
N SER A 430 2.82 16.00 5.37
CA SER A 430 2.22 15.48 6.60
C SER A 430 3.06 14.33 7.16
N TRP A 431 3.47 13.36 6.33
CA TRP A 431 4.30 12.23 6.77
C TRP A 431 5.61 12.67 7.45
N THR A 432 6.26 13.71 6.94
CA THR A 432 7.53 14.20 7.50
C THR A 432 7.37 15.08 8.71
N THR A 433 6.28 15.85 8.84
CA THR A 433 6.21 16.95 9.81
C THR A 433 5.40 16.63 11.06
N TRP A 434 4.32 15.84 10.94
CA TRP A 434 3.37 15.66 12.03
C TRP A 434 3.99 15.09 13.31
N ALA A 435 4.88 14.08 13.17
CA ALA A 435 5.48 13.45 14.33
C ALA A 435 6.40 14.42 15.09
N PHE A 436 7.15 15.25 14.39
CA PHE A 436 7.98 16.30 15.03
C PHE A 436 7.12 17.33 15.73
N MET A 437 6.03 17.76 15.10
CA MET A 437 5.11 18.75 15.68
C MET A 437 4.47 18.23 16.97
N LEU A 438 4.04 16.95 16.99
CA LEU A 438 3.38 16.36 18.16
C LEU A 438 4.35 16.03 19.30
N THR A 439 5.58 15.57 18.98
CA THR A 439 6.46 14.99 20.01
C THR A 439 7.57 15.91 20.48
N ILE A 440 8.06 16.82 19.64
CA ILE A 440 9.23 17.66 19.92
C ILE A 440 8.86 19.13 19.88
N ILE A 441 8.39 19.61 18.73
CA ILE A 441 8.20 21.06 18.49
C ILE A 441 7.08 21.61 19.40
N GLY A 442 6.08 20.80 19.68
CA GLY A 442 4.95 21.19 20.54
C GLY A 442 5.33 21.63 21.96
N TRP A 443 6.49 21.21 22.47
CA TRP A 443 6.99 21.61 23.80
C TRP A 443 7.87 22.87 23.77
N LEU A 444 8.37 23.27 22.60
CA LEU A 444 9.34 24.37 22.50
C LEU A 444 8.81 25.73 22.99
N PRO A 445 7.55 26.13 22.75
CA PRO A 445 7.04 27.39 23.29
C PRO A 445 7.07 27.46 24.82
N ALA A 446 6.84 26.34 25.49
CA ALA A 446 6.92 26.28 26.95
C ALA A 446 8.38 26.33 27.45
N ILE A 447 9.33 25.76 26.69
CA ILE A 447 10.76 25.76 27.01
C ILE A 447 11.36 27.16 26.82
N PHE A 448 11.00 27.87 25.75
CA PHE A 448 11.49 29.20 25.41
C PHE A 448 10.63 30.33 26.02
N ALA A 449 9.70 30.00 26.91
CA ALA A 449 8.81 30.94 27.54
C ALA A 449 9.56 32.07 28.26
N GLY A 450 9.47 33.31 27.73
CA GLY A 450 9.88 34.51 28.42
C GLY A 450 8.83 34.96 29.47
N ARG A 451 9.16 36.05 30.22
CA ARG A 451 8.25 36.59 31.25
C ARG A 451 6.87 36.93 30.74
N ASP A 452 6.78 37.53 29.54
CA ASP A 452 5.48 37.93 28.93
C ASP A 452 4.59 36.75 28.63
N TYR A 453 5.17 35.64 28.13
CA TYR A 453 4.42 34.40 27.87
C TYR A 453 4.03 33.71 29.17
N SER A 454 4.94 33.61 30.15
CA SER A 454 4.68 32.94 31.44
C SER A 454 3.63 33.65 32.31
N GLN A 455 3.39 34.95 32.08
CA GLN A 455 2.35 35.74 32.74
C GLN A 455 1.03 35.75 31.94
N SER A 456 0.98 35.17 30.76
CA SER A 456 -0.22 35.15 29.94
C SER A 456 -1.21 34.04 30.37
N VAL A 457 -2.50 34.28 30.13
CA VAL A 457 -3.57 33.29 30.33
C VAL A 457 -3.30 32.02 29.49
N PHE A 458 -2.63 32.17 28.36
CA PHE A 458 -2.25 31.06 27.50
C PHE A 458 -1.30 30.09 28.19
N TYR A 459 -0.30 30.56 28.91
CA TYR A 459 0.66 29.70 29.61
C TYR A 459 -0.04 28.74 30.57
N TYR A 460 -1.06 29.19 31.29
CA TYR A 460 -1.84 28.38 32.21
C TYR A 460 -2.88 27.50 31.50
N SER A 461 -3.39 27.94 30.36
CA SER A 461 -4.42 27.24 29.62
C SER A 461 -3.88 26.16 28.68
N VAL A 462 -2.70 26.37 28.09
CA VAL A 462 -2.09 25.42 27.11
C VAL A 462 -1.92 24.01 27.68
N PRO A 463 -1.35 23.79 28.89
CA PRO A 463 -1.20 22.46 29.45
C PRO A 463 -2.54 21.76 29.66
N ARG A 464 -3.57 22.51 30.08
CA ARG A 464 -4.92 21.97 30.30
C ARG A 464 -5.59 21.56 28.99
N ILE A 465 -5.53 22.41 27.96
CA ILE A 465 -6.06 22.12 26.62
C ILE A 465 -5.33 20.93 26.03
N THR A 466 -3.99 20.95 26.06
CA THR A 466 -3.15 19.87 25.54
C THR A 466 -3.41 18.55 26.27
N GLY A 467 -3.53 18.58 27.61
CA GLY A 467 -3.88 17.41 28.40
C GLY A 467 -5.22 16.81 28.00
N THR A 468 -6.25 17.65 27.80
CA THR A 468 -7.56 17.20 27.31
C THR A 468 -7.47 16.54 25.93
N ILE A 469 -6.71 17.14 25.00
CA ILE A 469 -6.46 16.58 23.66
C ILE A 469 -5.80 15.21 23.76
N PHE A 470 -4.76 15.06 24.59
CA PHE A 470 -4.07 13.77 24.77
C PHE A 470 -4.94 12.72 25.45
N HIS A 471 -5.80 13.09 26.41
CA HIS A 471 -6.78 12.16 26.99
C HIS A 471 -7.75 11.62 25.93
N LEU A 472 -8.28 12.48 25.06
CA LEU A 472 -9.13 12.06 23.95
C LEU A 472 -8.36 11.20 22.93
N ALA A 473 -7.10 11.53 22.64
CA ALA A 473 -6.25 10.75 21.77
C ALA A 473 -5.93 9.35 22.34
N SER A 474 -5.93 9.17 23.65
CA SER A 474 -5.71 7.86 24.30
C SER A 474 -6.75 6.82 23.90
N PHE A 475 -7.98 7.22 23.60
CA PHE A 475 -9.00 6.31 23.06
C PHE A 475 -8.56 5.67 21.73
N SER A 476 -7.95 6.46 20.84
CA SER A 476 -7.43 5.96 19.58
C SER A 476 -6.27 5.00 19.77
N LEU A 477 -5.39 5.26 20.73
CA LEU A 477 -4.29 4.37 21.07
C LEU A 477 -4.82 3.02 21.62
N ILE A 478 -5.76 3.05 22.55
CA ILE A 478 -6.38 1.83 23.11
C ILE A 478 -7.04 1.02 21.99
N THR A 479 -7.80 1.67 21.11
CA THR A 479 -8.42 1.03 19.94
C THR A 479 -7.38 0.37 19.04
N SER A 480 -6.28 1.06 18.75
CA SER A 480 -5.19 0.52 17.93
C SER A 480 -4.54 -0.68 18.60
N ILE A 481 -4.34 -0.67 19.93
CA ILE A 481 -3.80 -1.83 20.67
C ILE A 481 -4.75 -3.03 20.55
N VAL A 482 -6.04 -2.84 20.78
CA VAL A 482 -7.03 -3.93 20.67
C VAL A 482 -7.06 -4.51 19.25
N LEU A 483 -7.15 -3.67 18.25
CA LEU A 483 -7.18 -4.13 16.85
C LEU A 483 -5.87 -4.78 16.41
N SER A 484 -4.72 -4.33 16.93
CA SER A 484 -3.43 -4.97 16.65
C SER A 484 -3.39 -6.42 17.16
N LEU A 485 -3.93 -6.66 18.36
CA LEU A 485 -4.03 -8.00 18.92
C LEU A 485 -5.00 -8.90 18.12
N CYS A 486 -6.04 -8.31 17.54
CA CYS A 486 -7.00 -9.01 16.69
C CYS A 486 -6.44 -9.38 15.31
N LEU A 487 -5.52 -8.57 14.74
CA LEU A 487 -4.88 -8.82 13.45
C LEU A 487 -3.68 -9.78 13.53
N LEU A 488 -3.18 -10.05 14.74
CA LEU A 488 -2.10 -11.03 14.90
C LEU A 488 -2.58 -12.43 14.48
N PRO A 489 -1.76 -13.20 13.76
CA PRO A 489 -2.11 -14.54 13.33
C PRO A 489 -2.32 -15.44 14.55
N LYS A 490 -3.30 -16.36 14.43
CA LYS A 490 -3.54 -17.37 15.46
C LYS A 490 -2.29 -18.25 15.55
N ASN A 491 -1.52 -18.08 16.60
CA ASN A 491 -0.34 -18.93 16.82
C ASN A 491 -0.79 -20.32 17.26
N LYS A 492 -0.12 -21.37 16.74
CA LYS A 492 -0.32 -22.77 17.15
C LYS A 492 0.06 -23.02 18.62
N GLY A 493 0.80 -22.08 19.28
CA GLY A 493 1.14 -22.12 20.69
C GLY A 493 0.28 -21.17 21.52
N ARG A 494 -0.24 -21.60 22.68
CA ARG A 494 -0.90 -20.73 23.65
C ARG A 494 0.10 -19.73 24.21
N HIS A 495 0.10 -18.49 23.70
CA HIS A 495 0.85 -17.43 24.37
C HIS A 495 0.26 -17.15 25.74
N SER A 496 1.12 -17.09 26.75
CA SER A 496 0.75 -16.72 28.11
C SER A 496 0.16 -15.29 28.10
N ILE A 497 -0.73 -15.01 29.05
CA ILE A 497 -1.32 -13.66 29.23
C ILE A 497 -0.20 -12.62 29.36
N LEU A 498 0.90 -12.93 30.05
CA LEU A 498 2.05 -12.05 30.18
C LEU A 498 2.68 -11.66 28.82
N LYS A 499 2.78 -12.59 27.88
CA LYS A 499 3.26 -12.29 26.53
C LYS A 499 2.31 -11.33 25.78
N ARG A 500 1.00 -11.50 25.91
CA ARG A 500 -0.01 -10.59 25.31
C ARG A 500 0.07 -9.19 25.91
N ILE A 501 0.23 -9.09 27.23
CA ILE A 501 0.47 -7.81 27.91
C ILE A 501 1.76 -7.18 27.40
N GLY A 502 2.84 -7.96 27.27
CA GLY A 502 4.11 -7.50 26.69
C GLY A 502 3.93 -6.92 25.26
N PHE A 503 3.09 -7.54 24.44
CA PHE A 503 2.80 -7.02 23.10
C PHE A 503 2.00 -5.72 23.15
N ALA A 504 1.02 -5.59 24.04
CA ALA A 504 0.29 -4.35 24.25
C ALA A 504 1.21 -3.21 24.74
N MET A 505 2.14 -3.52 25.66
CA MET A 505 3.12 -2.55 26.17
C MET A 505 4.09 -2.03 25.10
N GLN A 506 4.31 -2.76 24.00
CA GLN A 506 5.16 -2.29 22.88
C GLN A 506 4.59 -1.04 22.19
N TRP A 507 3.28 -0.80 22.29
CA TRP A 507 2.66 0.42 21.76
C TRP A 507 3.11 1.70 22.46
N LEU A 508 3.73 1.59 23.65
CA LEU A 508 4.40 2.73 24.30
C LEU A 508 5.63 3.20 23.50
N LEU A 509 6.15 2.37 22.59
CA LEU A 509 7.25 2.74 21.68
C LEU A 509 6.78 3.60 20.50
N VAL A 510 5.47 3.78 20.31
CA VAL A 510 4.91 4.53 19.18
C VAL A 510 5.56 5.91 18.99
N PRO A 511 5.70 6.78 20.03
CA PRO A 511 6.33 8.09 19.84
C PRO A 511 7.75 8.02 19.28
N LEU A 512 8.53 7.02 19.70
CA LEU A 512 9.89 6.81 19.20
C LEU A 512 9.88 6.27 17.77
N THR A 513 9.02 5.28 17.50
CA THR A 513 8.95 4.65 16.17
C THR A 513 8.47 5.61 15.10
N ILE A 514 7.45 6.44 15.38
CA ILE A 514 6.90 7.38 14.40
C ILE A 514 7.90 8.50 14.07
N VAL A 515 8.72 8.94 15.02
CA VAL A 515 9.75 9.95 14.76
C VAL A 515 10.93 9.31 14.03
N PHE A 516 11.61 8.37 14.67
CA PHE A 516 12.92 7.88 14.19
C PHE A 516 12.84 6.88 13.03
N LEU A 517 11.75 6.12 12.91
CA LEU A 517 11.61 5.08 11.90
C LEU A 517 10.46 5.35 10.90
N SER A 518 9.82 6.52 10.98
CA SER A 518 8.82 6.93 9.99
C SER A 518 9.09 8.34 9.48
N ALA A 519 9.03 9.38 10.33
CA ALA A 519 9.18 10.77 9.90
C ALA A 519 10.63 11.11 9.46
N VAL A 520 11.64 10.67 10.21
CA VAL A 520 13.05 10.91 9.85
C VAL A 520 13.44 10.25 8.52
N PRO A 521 13.11 8.96 8.26
CA PRO A 521 13.33 8.36 6.93
C PRO A 521 12.59 9.08 5.80
N ALA A 522 11.37 9.58 6.06
CA ALA A 522 10.60 10.34 5.07
C ALA A 522 11.24 11.70 4.78
N LEU A 523 11.72 12.40 5.81
CA LEU A 523 12.43 13.66 5.66
C LEU A 523 13.79 13.47 4.94
N ASP A 524 14.52 12.36 5.22
CA ASP A 524 15.75 11.99 4.48
C ASP A 524 15.45 11.78 3.00
N ALA A 525 14.39 11.04 2.65
CA ALA A 525 13.97 10.83 1.26
C ALA A 525 13.67 12.15 0.55
N GLN A 526 12.84 13.01 1.15
CA GLN A 526 12.50 14.31 0.57
C GLN A 526 13.72 15.25 0.46
N THR A 527 14.61 15.24 1.45
CA THR A 527 15.84 16.03 1.43
C THR A 527 16.77 15.58 0.30
N ARG A 528 16.89 14.27 0.09
CA ARG A 528 17.67 13.72 -1.03
C ARG A 528 17.12 14.17 -2.37
N LEU A 529 15.82 14.05 -2.57
CA LEU A 529 15.16 14.51 -3.80
C LEU A 529 15.34 16.01 -4.00
N MET A 530 15.15 16.81 -2.94
CA MET A 530 15.39 18.26 -2.92
C MET A 530 16.82 18.62 -3.31
N LEU A 531 17.80 17.82 -2.94
CA LEU A 531 19.23 18.05 -3.25
C LEU A 531 19.66 17.38 -4.57
N GLY A 532 18.77 16.69 -5.29
CA GLY A 532 19.10 15.95 -6.51
C GLY A 532 19.96 14.71 -6.26
N LYS A 533 19.93 14.16 -5.04
CA LYS A 533 20.62 12.92 -4.67
C LYS A 533 19.67 11.75 -4.81
N TYR A 534 19.48 11.27 -6.02
CA TYR A 534 18.55 10.18 -6.32
C TYR A 534 18.96 8.88 -5.62
N MET A 535 17.95 8.12 -5.22
CA MET A 535 18.15 6.82 -4.57
C MET A 535 18.27 5.70 -5.59
N THR A 536 19.13 4.73 -5.28
CA THR A 536 19.16 3.44 -5.97
C THR A 536 18.30 2.44 -5.21
N PHE A 537 17.74 1.46 -5.92
CA PHE A 537 16.96 0.41 -5.30
C PHE A 537 17.83 -0.45 -4.38
N TRP A 538 17.33 -0.72 -3.19
CA TRP A 538 17.95 -1.62 -2.23
C TRP A 538 16.94 -2.71 -1.85
N VAL A 539 17.33 -3.96 -2.07
CA VAL A 539 16.55 -5.13 -1.66
C VAL A 539 16.69 -5.28 -0.15
N THR A 540 15.57 -5.39 0.56
CA THR A 540 15.55 -5.60 2.02
C THR A 540 16.00 -7.01 2.31
N ASP A 541 17.12 -7.17 3.02
CA ASP A 541 17.54 -8.48 3.50
C ASP A 541 16.56 -8.97 4.57
N LYS A 542 15.95 -10.12 4.33
CA LYS A 542 15.00 -10.79 5.24
C LYS A 542 15.59 -12.14 5.61
N VAL A 543 15.75 -12.37 6.90
CA VAL A 543 16.24 -13.66 7.44
C VAL A 543 15.04 -14.38 8.04
N LYS A 544 14.72 -15.57 7.53
CA LYS A 544 13.82 -16.50 8.22
C LYS A 544 14.63 -17.23 9.31
N LYS A 545 14.17 -17.12 10.57
CA LYS A 545 14.73 -17.87 11.71
C LYS A 545 13.99 -19.16 11.91
#